data_ec2b8278f0104320a6a0c1e5ed6e4305
#
_entry.id   ec2b8278f0104320a6a0c1e5ed6e4305
#
_cell.length_a   1.000
_cell.length_b   1.000
_cell.length_c   1.000
_cell.angle_alpha   90.00
_cell.angle_beta   90.00
_cell.angle_gamma   90.00
#
_symmetry.space_group_name_H-M   'P 1'
#
loop_
_entity.id
_entity.type
_entity.pdbx_description
1 polymer ?
#
loop_
_entity_poly.entity_id
_entity_poly.type
_entity_poly.pdbx_seq_one_letter_code
_entity_poly.pdbx_strand_id
1 'polypeptide(L)'
;MKFHYGRPETHYETWYHSGQGRVEVGLHFEGSRELNQAGPEFFRAHMVEVKGGLPNAELEPWDRGWTRLYETFPATSLDHQALAIAARRVADYVITLQPLLDQFWSELDGPA
;
A
#
# COMPACT_ATOMS: atom_id res chain seq x y z
N MET A 1 -3.38 6.33 -10.40
CA MET A 1 -2.66 7.39 -9.65
C MET A 1 -1.67 6.73 -8.69
N LYS A 2 -0.47 7.24 -8.63
CA LYS A 2 0.49 6.84 -7.60
C LYS A 2 1.27 8.04 -7.08
N PHE A 3 1.66 7.97 -5.79
CA PHE A 3 2.41 9.03 -5.13
C PHE A 3 3.21 8.48 -3.96
N HIS A 4 4.20 9.26 -3.49
CA HIS A 4 5.08 8.86 -2.39
C HIS A 4 5.51 10.07 -1.58
N TYR A 5 6.07 9.80 -0.41
CA TYR A 5 6.61 10.83 0.50
C TYR A 5 8.13 10.73 0.57
N GLY A 6 8.78 10.99 -0.57
CA GLY A 6 10.25 11.07 -0.69
C GLY A 6 10.95 9.77 -1.08
N ARG A 7 10.26 8.63 -1.07
CA ARG A 7 10.84 7.33 -1.41
C ARG A 7 9.99 6.65 -2.48
N PRO A 8 10.28 6.85 -3.76
CA PRO A 8 9.45 6.31 -4.85
C PRO A 8 9.40 4.77 -4.89
N GLU A 9 10.36 4.08 -4.30
CA GLU A 9 10.38 2.61 -4.22
C GLU A 9 9.23 2.08 -3.35
N THR A 10 8.69 2.89 -2.45
CA THR A 10 7.50 2.60 -1.67
C THR A 10 6.50 3.71 -1.94
N HIS A 11 5.46 3.37 -2.68
CA HIS A 11 4.48 4.36 -3.11
C HIS A 11 3.06 3.84 -2.94
N TYR A 12 2.14 4.78 -2.76
CA TYR A 12 0.72 4.47 -2.71
C TYR A 12 0.15 4.48 -4.12
N GLU A 13 -0.73 3.54 -4.41
CA GLU A 13 -1.42 3.46 -5.69
C GLU A 13 -2.91 3.29 -5.49
N THR A 14 -3.69 3.90 -6.38
CA THR A 14 -5.07 3.52 -6.59
C THR A 14 -5.26 3.26 -8.07
N TRP A 15 -5.93 2.16 -8.40
CA TRP A 15 -6.01 1.65 -9.76
C TRP A 15 -7.39 1.04 -10.03
N TYR A 16 -8.00 1.41 -11.15
CA TYR A 16 -9.27 0.81 -11.56
C TYR A 16 -9.01 -0.34 -12.54
N HIS A 17 -9.33 -1.56 -12.10
CA HIS A 17 -9.26 -2.76 -12.91
C HIS A 17 -10.59 -2.94 -13.63
N SER A 18 -10.75 -2.29 -14.77
CA SER A 18 -12.02 -2.25 -15.50
C SER A 18 -12.52 -3.63 -15.92
N GLY A 19 -11.62 -4.54 -16.29
CA GLY A 19 -11.98 -5.91 -16.64
C GLY A 19 -12.51 -6.74 -15.50
N GLN A 20 -12.25 -6.33 -14.26
CA GLN A 20 -12.69 -7.03 -13.05
C GLN A 20 -13.77 -6.27 -12.28
N GLY A 21 -14.07 -5.04 -12.69
CA GLY A 21 -15.03 -4.19 -11.98
C GLY A 21 -14.62 -3.90 -10.55
N ARG A 22 -13.33 -3.63 -10.31
CA ARG A 22 -12.78 -3.38 -8.99
C ARG A 22 -11.79 -2.22 -8.98
N VAL A 23 -11.75 -1.51 -7.87
CA VAL A 23 -10.73 -0.50 -7.59
C VAL A 23 -9.76 -1.08 -6.56
N GLU A 24 -8.48 -0.95 -6.84
CA GLU A 24 -7.41 -1.30 -5.89
C GLU A 24 -6.91 -0.04 -5.21
N VAL A 25 -6.61 -0.14 -3.91
CA VAL A 25 -5.91 0.89 -3.13
C VAL A 25 -4.83 0.18 -2.33
N GLY A 26 -3.61 0.70 -2.32
CA GLY A 26 -2.56 0.06 -1.54
C GLY A 26 -1.23 0.77 -1.53
N LEU A 27 -0.30 0.15 -0.80
CA LEU A 27 1.10 0.52 -0.72
C LEU A 27 1.91 -0.54 -1.47
N HIS A 28 2.74 -0.10 -2.41
CA HIS A 28 3.55 -0.99 -3.24
C HIS A 28 5.02 -0.87 -2.89
N PHE A 29 5.71 -2.02 -2.87
CA PHE A 29 7.15 -2.13 -2.67
C PHE A 29 7.76 -2.54 -4.01
N GLU A 30 8.36 -1.58 -4.70
CA GLU A 30 8.88 -1.75 -6.07
C GLU A 30 10.26 -1.15 -6.18
N GLY A 31 11.21 -1.75 -5.48
CA GLY A 31 12.57 -1.27 -5.44
C GLY A 31 13.57 -2.40 -5.61
N SER A 32 14.68 -2.32 -4.87
CA SER A 32 15.71 -3.35 -4.88
C SER A 32 15.17 -4.66 -4.31
N ARG A 33 15.87 -5.74 -4.59
CA ARG A 33 15.53 -7.07 -4.05
C ARG A 33 15.49 -7.05 -2.53
N GLU A 34 16.45 -6.36 -1.89
CA GLU A 34 16.51 -6.25 -0.43
C GLU A 34 15.28 -5.51 0.11
N LEU A 35 14.90 -4.40 -0.51
CA LEU A 35 13.72 -3.64 -0.12
C LEU A 35 12.46 -4.48 -0.27
N ASN A 36 12.34 -5.18 -1.39
CA ASN A 36 11.15 -5.97 -1.71
C ASN A 36 10.98 -7.17 -0.77
N GLN A 37 12.04 -7.57 -0.07
CA GLN A 37 11.99 -8.58 1.00
C GLN A 37 11.78 -7.96 2.38
N ALA A 38 12.57 -6.95 2.71
CA ALA A 38 12.55 -6.33 4.04
C ALA A 38 11.25 -5.59 4.33
N GLY A 39 10.69 -4.92 3.32
CA GLY A 39 9.44 -4.17 3.48
C GLY A 39 8.27 -5.06 3.90
N PRO A 40 7.95 -6.09 3.10
CA PRO A 40 6.89 -7.02 3.48
C PRO A 40 7.10 -7.71 4.82
N GLU A 41 8.34 -8.09 5.16
CA GLU A 41 8.65 -8.69 6.45
C GLU A 41 8.35 -7.73 7.60
N PHE A 42 8.75 -6.46 7.47
CA PHE A 42 8.45 -5.43 8.46
C PHE A 42 6.94 -5.31 8.67
N PHE A 43 6.17 -5.18 7.60
CA PHE A 43 4.72 -5.02 7.72
C PHE A 43 4.03 -6.28 8.19
N ARG A 44 4.55 -7.46 7.86
CA ARG A 44 4.04 -8.70 8.42
C ARG A 44 4.23 -8.76 9.93
N ALA A 45 5.36 -8.28 10.44
CA ALA A 45 5.62 -8.20 11.88
C ALA A 45 4.74 -7.15 12.57
N HIS A 46 4.22 -6.15 11.84
CA HIS A 46 3.37 -5.10 12.37
C HIS A 46 1.89 -5.27 11.95
N MET A 47 1.50 -6.48 11.58
CA MET A 47 0.17 -6.71 10.99
C MET A 47 -0.97 -6.39 11.97
N VAL A 48 -0.74 -6.49 13.27
CA VAL A 48 -1.76 -6.11 14.27
C VAL A 48 -2.11 -4.63 14.14
N GLU A 49 -1.08 -3.78 14.04
CA GLU A 49 -1.29 -2.33 13.86
C GLU A 49 -1.90 -2.01 12.51
N VAL A 50 -1.45 -2.69 11.46
CA VAL A 50 -2.01 -2.53 10.12
C VAL A 50 -3.50 -2.87 10.13
N LYS A 51 -3.88 -4.03 10.64
CA LYS A 51 -5.27 -4.48 10.67
C LYS A 51 -6.14 -3.63 11.58
N GLY A 52 -5.55 -2.97 12.58
CA GLY A 52 -6.27 -2.03 13.44
C GLY A 52 -6.84 -0.84 12.68
N GLY A 53 -6.13 -0.34 11.68
CA GLY A 53 -6.59 0.76 10.83
C GLY A 53 -7.12 0.33 9.47
N LEU A 54 -6.68 -0.85 8.99
CA LEU A 54 -7.00 -1.37 7.66
C LEU A 54 -7.39 -2.84 7.76
N PRO A 55 -8.61 -3.13 8.25
CA PRO A 55 -9.00 -4.52 8.55
C PRO A 55 -9.03 -5.44 7.32
N ASN A 56 -9.20 -4.88 6.13
CA ASN A 56 -9.29 -5.66 4.90
C ASN A 56 -7.99 -5.68 4.09
N ALA A 57 -6.92 -5.05 4.59
CA ALA A 57 -5.64 -5.02 3.88
C ALA A 57 -5.00 -6.40 3.85
N GLU A 58 -4.44 -6.76 2.71
CA GLU A 58 -3.72 -8.00 2.50
C GLU A 58 -2.33 -7.71 1.94
N LEU A 59 -1.36 -8.52 2.35
CA LEU A 59 0.01 -8.42 1.89
C LEU A 59 0.27 -9.61 0.96
N GLU A 60 0.60 -9.33 -0.31
CA GLU A 60 0.85 -10.41 -1.25
C GLU A 60 1.94 -10.07 -2.27
N PRO A 61 2.65 -11.08 -2.78
CA PRO A 61 3.57 -10.89 -3.90
C PRO A 61 2.85 -10.33 -5.13
N TRP A 62 3.56 -9.47 -5.81
CA TRP A 62 3.10 -8.84 -7.04
C TRP A 62 4.06 -9.25 -8.17
N ASP A 63 4.04 -8.56 -9.28
CA ASP A 63 4.89 -8.86 -10.42
C ASP A 63 6.38 -8.57 -10.13
N ARG A 64 7.31 -9.29 -10.77
CA ARG A 64 8.75 -9.03 -10.76
C ARG A 64 9.41 -9.03 -9.38
N GLY A 65 8.88 -9.80 -8.44
CA GLY A 65 9.37 -9.81 -7.07
C GLY A 65 8.90 -8.64 -6.23
N TRP A 66 8.05 -7.80 -6.77
CA TRP A 66 7.41 -6.71 -6.05
C TRP A 66 6.33 -7.26 -5.11
N THR A 67 5.99 -6.48 -4.09
CA THR A 67 4.95 -6.85 -3.12
C THR A 67 4.02 -5.65 -2.91
N ARG A 68 2.79 -5.94 -2.56
CA ARG A 68 1.83 -4.90 -2.23
C ARG A 68 1.05 -5.23 -0.96
N LEU A 69 0.74 -4.19 -0.21
CA LEU A 69 -0.17 -4.23 0.93
C LEU A 69 -1.40 -3.44 0.50
N TYR A 70 -2.53 -4.11 0.27
CA TYR A 70 -3.61 -3.53 -0.51
C TYR A 70 -4.97 -4.11 -0.16
N GLU A 71 -6.00 -3.47 -0.67
CA GLU A 71 -7.36 -3.99 -0.70
C GLU A 71 -8.05 -3.56 -1.98
N THR A 72 -9.14 -4.22 -2.32
CA THR A 72 -9.98 -3.84 -3.45
C THR A 72 -11.42 -3.68 -3.02
N PHE A 73 -12.18 -2.89 -3.76
CA PHE A 73 -13.62 -2.79 -3.59
C PHE A 73 -14.31 -2.81 -4.96
N PRO A 74 -15.55 -3.32 -5.04
CA PRO A 74 -16.25 -3.41 -6.33
C PRO A 74 -16.71 -2.03 -6.81
N ALA A 75 -16.56 -1.79 -8.13
CA ALA A 75 -17.06 -0.60 -8.78
C ALA A 75 -17.31 -0.90 -10.26
N THR A 76 -18.50 -0.57 -10.75
CA THR A 76 -18.85 -0.78 -12.16
C THR A 76 -18.27 0.30 -13.05
N SER A 77 -17.93 1.46 -12.47
CA SER A 77 -17.31 2.58 -13.18
C SER A 77 -16.62 3.48 -12.17
N LEU A 78 -15.77 4.40 -12.65
CA LEU A 78 -15.16 5.44 -11.82
C LEU A 78 -16.09 6.63 -11.70
N ASP A 79 -17.27 6.43 -11.11
CA ASP A 79 -18.22 7.50 -10.84
C ASP A 79 -17.83 8.25 -9.55
N HIS A 80 -18.64 9.26 -9.19
CA HIS A 80 -18.39 10.08 -8.00
C HIS A 80 -18.32 9.24 -6.72
N GLN A 81 -19.18 8.23 -6.60
CA GLN A 81 -19.20 7.37 -5.43
C GLN A 81 -17.94 6.55 -5.33
N ALA A 82 -17.51 5.93 -6.43
CA ALA A 82 -16.27 5.14 -6.46
C ALA A 82 -15.05 6.01 -6.15
N LEU A 83 -15.00 7.22 -6.71
CA LEU A 83 -13.91 8.16 -6.44
C LEU A 83 -13.88 8.60 -4.97
N ALA A 84 -15.04 8.84 -4.36
CA ALA A 84 -15.13 9.21 -2.96
C ALA A 84 -14.66 8.08 -2.05
N ILE A 85 -15.04 6.83 -2.35
CA ILE A 85 -14.58 5.65 -1.60
C ILE A 85 -13.06 5.51 -1.74
N ALA A 86 -12.54 5.62 -2.97
CA ALA A 86 -11.10 5.52 -3.22
C ALA A 86 -10.32 6.58 -2.44
N ALA A 87 -10.77 7.82 -2.45
CA ALA A 87 -10.11 8.91 -1.73
C ALA A 87 -10.06 8.65 -0.23
N ARG A 88 -11.15 8.17 0.35
CA ARG A 88 -11.20 7.83 1.78
C ARG A 88 -10.25 6.67 2.10
N ARG A 89 -10.23 5.62 1.28
CA ARG A 89 -9.35 4.48 1.49
C ARG A 89 -7.89 4.86 1.36
N VAL A 90 -7.54 5.67 0.37
CA VAL A 90 -6.17 6.20 0.24
C VAL A 90 -5.75 6.95 1.49
N ALA A 91 -6.63 7.81 2.02
CA ALA A 91 -6.35 8.55 3.25
C ALA A 91 -6.14 7.59 4.43
N ASP A 92 -6.98 6.57 4.58
CA ASP A 92 -6.83 5.55 5.63
C ASP A 92 -5.49 4.81 5.52
N TYR A 93 -5.07 4.47 4.30
CA TYR A 93 -3.78 3.82 4.06
C TYR A 93 -2.63 4.73 4.46
N VAL A 94 -2.65 5.99 4.06
CA VAL A 94 -1.59 6.93 4.42
C VAL A 94 -1.53 7.13 5.93
N ILE A 95 -2.67 7.37 6.58
CA ILE A 95 -2.73 7.61 8.02
C ILE A 95 -2.22 6.40 8.81
N THR A 96 -2.58 5.20 8.39
CA THR A 96 -2.18 3.97 9.09
C THR A 96 -0.76 3.57 8.79
N LEU A 97 -0.35 3.65 7.51
CA LEU A 97 0.91 3.04 7.06
C LEU A 97 2.09 4.00 7.06
N GLN A 98 1.88 5.31 6.83
CA GLN A 98 3.02 6.21 6.70
C GLN A 98 3.88 6.27 7.97
N PRO A 99 3.33 6.31 9.20
CA PRO A 99 4.18 6.25 10.39
C PRO A 99 5.00 4.98 10.49
N LEU A 100 4.42 3.84 10.11
CA LEU A 100 5.14 2.55 10.07
C LEU A 100 6.20 2.54 8.97
N LEU A 101 5.87 3.09 7.82
CA LEU A 101 6.80 3.19 6.70
C LEU A 101 8.00 4.07 7.04
N ASP A 102 7.77 5.17 7.73
CA ASP A 102 8.85 6.05 8.21
C ASP A 102 9.76 5.29 9.18
N GLN A 103 9.19 4.51 10.08
CA GLN A 103 9.95 3.65 11.00
C GLN A 103 10.76 2.61 10.22
N PHE A 104 10.15 1.96 9.24
CA PHE A 104 10.83 0.98 8.40
C PHE A 104 12.05 1.58 7.70
N TRP A 105 11.89 2.74 7.05
CA TRP A 105 13.00 3.40 6.38
C TRP A 105 14.09 3.83 7.35
N SER A 106 13.71 4.31 8.52
CA SER A 106 14.67 4.69 9.57
C SER A 106 15.50 3.49 10.02
N GLU A 107 14.88 2.33 10.21
CA GLU A 107 15.56 1.11 10.59
C GLU A 107 16.46 0.56 9.47
N LEU A 108 15.97 0.61 8.24
CA LEU A 108 16.70 0.11 7.07
C LEU A 108 17.94 0.94 6.77
N ASP A 109 17.83 2.27 6.86
CA ASP A 109 18.96 3.18 6.66
C ASP A 109 19.98 3.08 7.80
N GLY A 110 19.56 2.58 8.95
CA GLY A 110 20.41 2.45 10.13
C GLY A 110 20.69 3.78 10.80
N PRO A 111 21.45 3.76 11.91
CA PRO A 111 21.88 4.98 12.57
C PRO A 111 22.85 5.75 11.67
N ALA A 112 22.71 7.08 11.68
CA ALA A 112 23.57 7.95 10.89
C ALA A 112 25.01 7.88 11.38
#